data_b76993e23d2f908c79444567f694a6f3
#
_entry.id   b76993e23d2f908c79444567f694a6f3
#
_cell.length_a   1.000
_cell.length_b   1.000
_cell.length_c   1.000
_cell.angle_alpha   90.00
_cell.angle_beta   90.00
_cell.angle_gamma   90.00
#
_symmetry.space_group_name_H-M   'P 1'
#
loop_
_entity.id
_entity.type
_entity.pdbx_description
1 polymer ?
#
loop_
_entity_poly.entity_id
_entity_poly.type
_entity_poly.pdbx_seq_one_letter_code
_entity_poly.pdbx_strand_id
1 'polypeptide(L)'
;MKCEDYFLAVDEVVNYIKSSNLQEWIIAVYLGGSMGRGDFVPGKGGIDIYIITKEENSANEKLITDTAQNIAVKRLPYLTDICDNPITIAFTTVDAIKSGNSWLGVGPEYFSFRETSKLILGEDIKELIPVPSDEQIKCMSKQGLQILIDMIKNGTEPVIEDNVDYILKGLLELIFSALHFILSLKGIYCRGKKEMVEEYMKISSNETLKKTC
;
A
#
# COMPACT_ATOMS: atom_id res chain seq x y z
N MET A 1 -15.94 -15.53 0.56
CA MET A 1 -15.89 -14.11 0.95
C MET A 1 -16.52 -13.29 -0.16
N LYS A 2 -17.38 -12.33 0.19
CA LYS A 2 -18.10 -11.51 -0.81
C LYS A 2 -17.47 -10.12 -0.87
N CYS A 3 -17.64 -9.41 -2.00
CA CYS A 3 -17.24 -7.98 -2.10
C CYS A 3 -17.83 -7.13 -0.98
N GLU A 4 -19.05 -7.42 -0.58
CA GLU A 4 -19.80 -6.72 0.46
C GLU A 4 -19.07 -6.75 1.82
N ASP A 5 -18.43 -7.86 2.18
CA ASP A 5 -17.70 -8.00 3.44
C ASP A 5 -16.55 -6.99 3.56
N TYR A 6 -15.89 -6.67 2.43
CA TYR A 6 -14.81 -5.67 2.37
C TYR A 6 -15.33 -4.25 2.59
N PHE A 7 -16.44 -3.89 1.92
CA PHE A 7 -17.04 -2.56 2.11
C PHE A 7 -17.57 -2.39 3.52
N LEU A 8 -18.19 -3.42 4.09
CA LEU A 8 -18.63 -3.39 5.49
C LEU A 8 -17.45 -3.24 6.46
N ALA A 9 -16.31 -3.86 6.18
CA ALA A 9 -15.11 -3.69 7.01
C ALA A 9 -14.60 -2.23 6.95
N VAL A 10 -14.54 -1.62 5.76
CA VAL A 10 -14.17 -0.20 5.59
C VAL A 10 -15.15 0.70 6.34
N ASP A 11 -16.45 0.47 6.18
CA ASP A 11 -17.49 1.26 6.84
C ASP A 11 -17.41 1.14 8.37
N GLU A 12 -17.11 -0.04 8.92
CA GLU A 12 -16.93 -0.22 10.37
C GLU A 12 -15.71 0.57 10.88
N VAL A 13 -14.58 0.57 10.16
CA VAL A 13 -13.41 1.39 10.51
C VAL A 13 -13.75 2.89 10.50
N VAL A 14 -14.40 3.36 9.43
CA VAL A 14 -14.80 4.76 9.30
C VAL A 14 -15.80 5.16 10.39
N ASN A 15 -16.78 4.31 10.69
CA ASN A 15 -17.76 4.58 11.74
C ASN A 15 -17.13 4.60 13.13
N TYR A 16 -16.15 3.74 13.39
CA TYR A 16 -15.38 3.80 14.63
C TYR A 16 -14.67 5.14 14.79
N ILE A 17 -13.98 5.61 13.74
CA ILE A 17 -13.31 6.92 13.73
C ILE A 17 -14.33 8.04 14.00
N LYS A 18 -15.48 8.05 13.31
CA LYS A 18 -16.52 9.06 13.45
C LYS A 18 -17.18 9.09 14.82
N SER A 19 -17.34 7.93 15.47
CA SER A 19 -17.99 7.82 16.78
C SER A 19 -17.05 8.08 17.95
N SER A 20 -15.77 8.28 17.71
CA SER A 20 -14.73 8.54 18.69
C SER A 20 -14.19 9.97 18.57
N ASN A 21 -13.46 10.43 19.58
CA ASN A 21 -12.75 11.72 19.54
C ASN A 21 -11.59 11.75 18.53
N LEU A 22 -11.31 10.62 17.86
CA LEU A 22 -10.25 10.50 16.86
C LEU A 22 -10.51 11.35 15.61
N GLN A 23 -11.79 11.64 15.31
CA GLN A 23 -12.14 12.49 14.17
C GLN A 23 -11.50 13.89 14.24
N GLU A 24 -11.34 14.46 15.44
CA GLU A 24 -10.72 15.78 15.61
C GLU A 24 -9.20 15.77 15.30
N TRP A 25 -8.55 14.64 15.45
CA TRP A 25 -7.14 14.43 15.16
C TRP A 25 -6.87 14.12 13.69
N ILE A 26 -7.83 13.51 12.98
CA ILE A 26 -7.71 13.09 11.59
C ILE A 26 -8.10 14.23 10.65
N ILE A 27 -7.33 14.43 9.58
CA ILE A 27 -7.61 15.37 8.50
C ILE A 27 -8.31 14.68 7.34
N ALA A 28 -7.78 13.51 6.93
CA ALA A 28 -8.32 12.75 5.81
C ALA A 28 -8.11 11.25 5.99
N VAL A 29 -9.05 10.46 5.47
CA VAL A 29 -8.93 9.01 5.34
C VAL A 29 -9.18 8.64 3.88
N TYR A 30 -8.25 7.90 3.29
CA TYR A 30 -8.36 7.42 1.93
C TYR A 30 -8.38 5.90 1.86
N LEU A 31 -9.18 5.38 0.97
CA LEU A 31 -9.15 3.98 0.56
C LEU A 31 -8.15 3.86 -0.61
N GLY A 32 -7.11 3.05 -0.41
CA GLY A 32 -6.05 2.86 -1.37
C GLY A 32 -6.02 1.48 -2.02
N GLY A 33 -4.87 1.12 -2.55
CA GLY A 33 -4.60 -0.19 -3.11
C GLY A 33 -5.58 -0.62 -4.21
N SER A 34 -5.84 -1.91 -4.29
CA SER A 34 -6.76 -2.46 -5.29
C SER A 34 -8.22 -2.03 -5.08
N MET A 35 -8.63 -1.80 -3.82
CA MET A 35 -9.99 -1.30 -3.55
C MET A 35 -10.15 0.17 -4.00
N GLY A 36 -9.14 1.00 -3.77
CA GLY A 36 -9.12 2.38 -4.26
C GLY A 36 -9.23 2.43 -5.78
N ARG A 37 -8.49 1.59 -6.49
CA ARG A 37 -8.54 1.45 -7.95
C ARG A 37 -9.83 0.83 -8.47
N GLY A 38 -10.50 0.00 -7.66
CA GLY A 38 -11.71 -0.73 -8.06
C GLY A 38 -11.43 -2.04 -8.80
N ASP A 39 -10.19 -2.56 -8.74
CA ASP A 39 -9.76 -3.81 -9.37
C ASP A 39 -9.47 -4.94 -8.35
N PHE A 40 -9.93 -4.79 -7.11
CA PHE A 40 -9.70 -5.78 -6.08
C PHE A 40 -10.45 -7.10 -6.35
N VAL A 41 -9.83 -8.20 -5.91
CA VAL A 41 -10.41 -9.54 -6.00
C VAL A 41 -10.65 -10.07 -4.59
N PRO A 42 -11.90 -10.30 -4.20
CA PRO A 42 -12.23 -10.85 -2.87
C PRO A 42 -11.48 -12.15 -2.57
N GLY A 43 -10.91 -12.25 -1.37
CA GLY A 43 -10.12 -13.40 -0.95
C GLY A 43 -8.68 -13.42 -1.46
N LYS A 44 -8.24 -12.43 -2.22
CA LYS A 44 -6.85 -12.36 -2.74
C LYS A 44 -6.07 -11.14 -2.23
N GLY A 45 -6.69 -9.99 -2.09
CA GLY A 45 -6.07 -8.77 -1.62
C GLY A 45 -6.61 -8.32 -0.27
N GLY A 46 -5.83 -7.56 0.50
CA GLY A 46 -6.26 -6.86 1.70
C GLY A 46 -6.92 -5.51 1.38
N ILE A 47 -7.19 -4.76 2.44
CA ILE A 47 -7.72 -3.40 2.40
C ILE A 47 -6.59 -2.45 2.80
N ASP A 48 -6.29 -1.46 1.97
CA ASP A 48 -5.30 -0.42 2.26
C ASP A 48 -6.03 0.88 2.63
N ILE A 49 -5.78 1.38 3.83
CA ILE A 49 -6.34 2.64 4.34
C ILE A 49 -5.19 3.58 4.66
N TYR A 50 -5.27 4.80 4.14
CA TYR A 50 -4.29 5.85 4.40
C TYR A 50 -4.94 6.93 5.26
N ILE A 51 -4.33 7.23 6.40
CA ILE A 51 -4.86 8.21 7.36
C ILE A 51 -3.86 9.36 7.49
N ILE A 52 -4.35 10.56 7.18
CA ILE A 52 -3.61 11.79 7.30
C ILE A 52 -4.05 12.48 8.58
N THR A 53 -3.09 12.80 9.44
CA THR A 53 -3.36 13.35 10.78
C THR A 53 -2.76 14.74 10.95
N LYS A 54 -3.22 15.46 11.97
CA LYS A 54 -2.69 16.77 12.35
C LYS A 54 -1.30 16.67 12.95
N GLU A 55 -1.07 15.63 13.73
CA GLU A 55 0.19 15.37 14.47
C GLU A 55 0.39 13.87 14.67
N GLU A 56 1.60 13.46 15.00
CA GLU A 56 1.91 12.09 15.36
C GLU A 56 1.31 11.75 16.74
N ASN A 57 0.62 10.60 16.83
CA ASN A 57 0.07 10.11 18.08
C ASN A 57 0.02 8.58 18.06
N SER A 58 1.08 7.94 18.52
CA SER A 58 1.21 6.48 18.50
C SER A 58 0.13 5.73 19.27
N ALA A 59 -0.47 6.35 20.30
CA ALA A 59 -1.57 5.76 21.03
C ALA A 59 -2.86 5.69 20.17
N ASN A 60 -3.18 6.79 19.47
CA ASN A 60 -4.31 6.85 18.55
C ASN A 60 -4.11 5.93 17.34
N GLU A 61 -2.89 5.92 16.78
CA GLU A 61 -2.52 5.02 15.67
C GLU A 61 -2.72 3.55 16.05
N LYS A 62 -2.20 3.16 17.22
CA LYS A 62 -2.37 1.81 17.75
C LYS A 62 -3.84 1.47 17.95
N LEU A 63 -4.61 2.38 18.53
CA LEU A 63 -6.03 2.16 18.79
C LEU A 63 -6.83 1.90 17.51
N ILE A 64 -6.57 2.67 16.44
CA ILE A 64 -7.21 2.47 15.15
C ILE A 64 -6.75 1.16 14.51
N THR A 65 -5.45 0.87 14.55
CA THR A 65 -4.90 -0.36 13.99
C THR A 65 -5.45 -1.60 14.68
N ASP A 66 -5.46 -1.64 16.02
CA ASP A 66 -6.01 -2.75 16.79
C ASP A 66 -7.51 -2.95 16.49
N THR A 67 -8.26 -1.85 16.36
CA THR A 67 -9.68 -1.91 15.99
C THR A 67 -9.88 -2.46 14.58
N ALA A 68 -9.07 -2.03 13.61
CA ALA A 68 -9.14 -2.52 12.24
C ALA A 68 -8.82 -4.02 12.17
N GLN A 69 -7.84 -4.51 12.94
CA GLN A 69 -7.54 -5.95 13.01
C GLN A 69 -8.71 -6.75 13.61
N ASN A 70 -9.36 -6.24 14.66
CA ASN A 70 -10.55 -6.89 15.22
C ASN A 70 -11.71 -6.94 14.20
N ILE A 71 -11.88 -5.89 13.39
CA ILE A 71 -12.85 -5.86 12.30
C ILE A 71 -12.46 -6.88 11.22
N ALA A 72 -11.17 -6.99 10.88
CA ALA A 72 -10.68 -7.97 9.91
C ALA A 72 -10.97 -9.40 10.33
N VAL A 73 -10.68 -9.77 11.57
CA VAL A 73 -11.00 -11.11 12.13
C VAL A 73 -12.48 -11.41 11.98
N LYS A 74 -13.35 -10.44 12.23
CA LYS A 74 -14.80 -10.61 12.17
C LYS A 74 -15.35 -10.68 10.74
N ARG A 75 -14.84 -9.79 9.84
CA ARG A 75 -15.40 -9.60 8.49
C ARG A 75 -14.67 -10.36 7.40
N LEU A 76 -13.38 -10.59 7.61
CA LEU A 76 -12.46 -11.13 6.61
C LEU A 76 -11.67 -12.34 7.16
N PRO A 77 -12.34 -13.33 7.84
CA PRO A 77 -11.64 -14.41 8.56
C PRO A 77 -10.69 -15.20 7.66
N TYR A 78 -11.06 -15.46 6.40
CA TYR A 78 -10.18 -16.16 5.46
C TYR A 78 -8.87 -15.39 5.18
N LEU A 79 -8.93 -14.06 5.14
CA LEU A 79 -7.70 -13.27 4.92
C LEU A 79 -6.79 -13.27 6.14
N THR A 80 -7.34 -13.41 7.35
CA THR A 80 -6.53 -13.54 8.58
C THR A 80 -5.74 -14.84 8.63
N ASP A 81 -6.18 -15.86 7.89
CA ASP A 81 -5.47 -17.14 7.78
C ASP A 81 -4.29 -17.09 6.79
N ILE A 82 -4.27 -16.10 5.89
CA ILE A 82 -3.27 -16.00 4.81
C ILE A 82 -2.48 -14.69 4.83
N CYS A 83 -2.72 -13.82 5.80
CA CYS A 83 -2.11 -12.51 5.89
C CYS A 83 -2.24 -11.94 7.31
N ASP A 84 -1.12 -11.50 7.89
CA ASP A 84 -1.10 -10.95 9.25
C ASP A 84 -1.94 -9.68 9.40
N ASN A 85 -2.00 -8.87 8.34
CA ASN A 85 -2.68 -7.58 8.33
C ASN A 85 -3.65 -7.46 7.15
N PRO A 86 -4.84 -8.09 7.21
CA PRO A 86 -5.84 -8.00 6.15
C PRO A 86 -6.34 -6.57 5.90
N ILE A 87 -6.31 -5.72 6.92
CA ILE A 87 -6.54 -4.28 6.82
C ILE A 87 -5.24 -3.58 7.21
N THR A 88 -4.54 -3.06 6.21
CA THR A 88 -3.30 -2.29 6.40
C THR A 88 -3.66 -0.82 6.56
N ILE A 89 -3.17 -0.19 7.63
CA ILE A 89 -3.35 1.24 7.87
C ILE A 89 -1.98 1.91 7.87
N ALA A 90 -1.82 2.90 7.01
CA ALA A 90 -0.63 3.72 6.96
C ALA A 90 -0.96 5.15 7.41
N PHE A 91 -0.21 5.65 8.38
CA PHE A 91 -0.37 7.01 8.93
C PHE A 91 0.71 7.94 8.41
N THR A 92 0.35 9.21 8.25
CA THR A 92 1.29 10.31 8.04
C THR A 92 0.65 11.63 8.46
N THR A 93 1.49 12.65 8.69
CA THR A 93 1.01 14.00 9.04
C THR A 93 1.16 14.96 7.86
N VAL A 94 0.39 16.06 7.88
CA VAL A 94 0.53 17.12 6.87
C VAL A 94 1.94 17.73 6.92
N ASP A 95 2.52 17.87 8.10
CA ASP A 95 3.88 18.42 8.25
C ASP A 95 4.94 17.48 7.69
N ALA A 96 4.80 16.17 7.91
CA ALA A 96 5.68 15.18 7.28
C ALA A 96 5.58 15.21 5.74
N ILE A 97 4.35 15.36 5.20
CA ILE A 97 4.13 15.51 3.76
C ILE A 97 4.83 16.74 3.23
N LYS A 98 4.61 17.92 3.85
CA LYS A 98 5.17 19.20 3.40
C LYS A 98 6.70 19.25 3.51
N SER A 99 7.27 18.60 4.53
CA SER A 99 8.73 18.54 4.71
C SER A 99 9.43 17.48 3.86
N GLY A 100 8.67 16.65 3.11
CA GLY A 100 9.21 15.56 2.31
C GLY A 100 9.66 14.35 3.15
N ASN A 101 9.23 14.25 4.40
CA ASN A 101 9.54 13.14 5.31
C ASN A 101 8.43 12.06 5.32
N SER A 102 7.41 12.21 4.47
CA SER A 102 6.34 11.24 4.31
C SER A 102 6.61 10.32 3.13
N TRP A 103 6.27 9.04 3.30
CA TRP A 103 6.26 8.07 2.20
C TRP A 103 5.41 8.51 0.99
N LEU A 104 4.38 9.35 1.22
CA LEU A 104 3.53 9.91 0.16
C LEU A 104 4.23 10.94 -0.73
N GLY A 105 5.24 11.63 -0.22
CA GLY A 105 5.83 12.77 -0.91
C GLY A 105 7.17 12.51 -1.59
N VAL A 106 7.77 11.32 -1.44
CA VAL A 106 9.15 11.07 -1.86
C VAL A 106 9.35 9.79 -2.68
N GLY A 107 8.34 8.94 -2.79
CA GLY A 107 8.46 7.63 -3.42
C GLY A 107 7.51 7.42 -4.62
N PRO A 108 7.68 6.31 -5.33
CA PRO A 108 6.83 5.95 -6.45
C PRO A 108 5.37 5.72 -6.07
N GLU A 109 5.08 5.44 -4.80
CA GLU A 109 3.72 5.32 -4.22
C GLU A 109 2.89 6.59 -4.40
N TYR A 110 3.53 7.75 -4.53
CA TYR A 110 2.88 9.03 -4.79
C TYR A 110 1.90 8.96 -5.97
N PHE A 111 2.33 8.38 -7.08
CA PHE A 111 1.50 8.32 -8.29
C PHE A 111 0.30 7.41 -8.10
N SER A 112 0.50 6.23 -7.50
CA SER A 112 -0.59 5.32 -7.20
C SER A 112 -1.58 5.96 -6.22
N PHE A 113 -1.09 6.59 -5.16
CA PHE A 113 -1.95 7.27 -4.19
C PHE A 113 -2.75 8.40 -4.87
N ARG A 114 -2.07 9.32 -5.57
CA ARG A 114 -2.72 10.48 -6.17
C ARG A 114 -3.80 10.11 -7.18
N GLU A 115 -3.52 9.15 -8.05
CA GLU A 115 -4.43 8.78 -9.13
C GLU A 115 -5.55 7.83 -8.70
N THR A 116 -5.29 6.95 -7.74
CA THR A 116 -6.19 5.82 -7.49
C THR A 116 -6.86 5.81 -6.13
N SER A 117 -6.31 6.49 -5.12
CA SER A 117 -6.94 6.50 -3.80
C SER A 117 -8.25 7.31 -3.82
N LYS A 118 -9.22 6.88 -2.99
CA LYS A 118 -10.53 7.51 -2.84
C LYS A 118 -10.67 8.09 -1.45
N LEU A 119 -10.98 9.38 -1.36
CA LEU A 119 -11.34 10.01 -0.09
C LEU A 119 -12.61 9.37 0.46
N ILE A 120 -12.58 8.90 1.69
CA ILE A 120 -13.73 8.28 2.39
C ILE A 120 -14.14 9.02 3.66
N LEU A 121 -13.24 9.88 4.20
CA LEU A 121 -13.56 10.76 5.32
C LEU A 121 -12.63 11.98 5.33
N GLY A 122 -13.14 13.15 5.74
CA GLY A 122 -12.36 14.37 5.93
C GLY A 122 -12.20 15.20 4.66
N GLU A 123 -11.06 15.89 4.53
CA GLU A 123 -10.77 16.85 3.46
C GLU A 123 -9.78 16.24 2.45
N ASP A 124 -10.00 16.49 1.14
CA ASP A 124 -9.05 16.03 0.12
C ASP A 124 -7.79 16.89 0.14
N ILE A 125 -6.66 16.27 0.48
CA ILE A 125 -5.36 16.93 0.57
C ILE A 125 -4.40 16.56 -0.55
N LYS A 126 -4.84 15.86 -1.58
CA LYS A 126 -3.96 15.38 -2.66
C LYS A 126 -3.17 16.49 -3.33
N GLU A 127 -3.77 17.68 -3.47
CA GLU A 127 -3.10 18.84 -4.06
C GLU A 127 -2.03 19.48 -3.15
N LEU A 128 -2.04 19.15 -1.85
CA LEU A 128 -1.00 19.62 -0.91
C LEU A 128 0.24 18.73 -0.94
N ILE A 129 0.17 17.55 -1.55
CA ILE A 129 1.29 16.60 -1.59
C ILE A 129 2.24 17.03 -2.71
N PRO A 130 3.50 17.35 -2.40
CA PRO A 130 4.47 17.77 -3.42
C PRO A 130 4.76 16.62 -4.39
N VAL A 131 4.87 16.97 -5.67
CA VAL A 131 5.28 15.99 -6.68
C VAL A 131 6.75 15.64 -6.45
N PRO A 132 7.10 14.36 -6.22
CA PRO A 132 8.50 14.00 -6.04
C PRO A 132 9.28 14.19 -7.32
N SER A 133 10.54 14.64 -7.20
CA SER A 133 11.45 14.72 -8.34
C SER A 133 11.86 13.32 -8.81
N ASP A 134 12.28 13.22 -10.08
CA ASP A 134 12.82 11.95 -10.62
C ASP A 134 14.00 11.42 -9.80
N GLU A 135 14.82 12.31 -9.23
CA GLU A 135 15.96 11.94 -8.39
C GLU A 135 15.51 11.34 -7.07
N GLN A 136 14.49 11.93 -6.42
CA GLN A 136 13.90 11.39 -5.20
C GLN A 136 13.31 10.00 -5.46
N ILE A 137 12.53 9.83 -6.52
CA ILE A 137 11.93 8.55 -6.89
C ILE A 137 13.01 7.50 -7.17
N LYS A 138 14.06 7.85 -7.92
CA LYS A 138 15.18 6.95 -8.20
C LYS A 138 15.94 6.56 -6.94
N CYS A 139 16.15 7.51 -6.02
CA CYS A 139 16.81 7.25 -4.75
C CYS A 139 15.99 6.25 -3.91
N MET A 140 14.71 6.52 -3.71
CA MET A 140 13.80 5.66 -2.95
C MET A 140 13.65 4.27 -3.58
N SER A 141 13.56 4.22 -4.92
CA SER A 141 13.46 2.94 -5.62
C SER A 141 14.72 2.08 -5.48
N LYS A 142 15.92 2.69 -5.49
CA LYS A 142 17.18 1.97 -5.22
C LYS A 142 17.23 1.45 -3.79
N GLN A 143 16.83 2.28 -2.82
CA GLN A 143 16.76 1.85 -1.41
C GLN A 143 15.78 0.71 -1.21
N GLY A 144 14.57 0.81 -1.79
CA GLY A 144 13.57 -0.25 -1.75
C GLY A 144 14.07 -1.56 -2.34
N LEU A 145 14.73 -1.52 -3.52
CA LEU A 145 15.36 -2.71 -4.11
C LEU A 145 16.47 -3.29 -3.23
N GLN A 146 17.30 -2.45 -2.60
CA GLN A 146 18.34 -2.93 -1.71
C GLN A 146 17.74 -3.64 -0.50
N ILE A 147 16.70 -3.09 0.11
CA ILE A 147 15.98 -3.74 1.22
C ILE A 147 15.44 -5.12 0.80
N LEU A 148 14.79 -5.21 -0.38
CA LEU A 148 14.30 -6.50 -0.88
C LEU A 148 15.43 -7.51 -1.11
N ILE A 149 16.56 -7.06 -1.67
CA ILE A 149 17.74 -7.91 -1.88
C ILE A 149 18.28 -8.42 -0.54
N ASP A 150 18.36 -7.54 0.45
CA ASP A 150 18.87 -7.89 1.78
C ASP A 150 17.92 -8.85 2.51
N MET A 151 16.61 -8.66 2.38
CA MET A 151 15.61 -9.62 2.87
C MET A 151 15.78 -11.00 2.25
N ILE A 152 15.97 -11.06 0.93
CA ILE A 152 16.17 -12.34 0.23
C ILE A 152 17.50 -13.02 0.63
N LYS A 153 18.59 -12.24 0.78
CA LYS A 153 19.92 -12.77 1.12
C LYS A 153 20.04 -13.26 2.56
N ASN A 154 19.46 -12.51 3.48
CA ASN A 154 19.56 -12.82 4.91
C ASN A 154 18.54 -13.88 5.35
N GLY A 155 17.66 -14.27 4.46
CA GLY A 155 16.47 -15.08 4.76
C GLY A 155 15.52 -14.26 5.63
N THR A 156 14.30 -14.09 5.22
CA THR A 156 13.23 -13.95 6.20
C THR A 156 13.27 -15.26 6.98
N GLU A 157 13.25 -15.20 8.32
CA GLU A 157 13.10 -16.45 9.10
C GLU A 157 12.00 -17.26 8.43
N PRO A 158 12.23 -18.53 8.12
CA PRO A 158 11.21 -19.31 7.49
C PRO A 158 10.02 -19.28 8.44
N VAL A 159 8.99 -18.54 8.09
CA VAL A 159 7.70 -18.73 8.69
C VAL A 159 7.35 -20.16 8.28
N ILE A 160 7.58 -21.10 9.20
CA ILE A 160 7.25 -22.51 9.03
C ILE A 160 5.73 -22.56 9.21
N GLU A 161 5.03 -21.97 8.27
CA GLU A 161 3.61 -22.18 8.13
C GLU A 161 3.44 -23.16 6.98
N ASP A 162 2.79 -24.29 7.26
CA ASP A 162 2.34 -25.25 6.24
C ASP A 162 1.24 -24.64 5.32
N ASN A 163 1.07 -23.31 5.38
CA ASN A 163 0.07 -22.60 4.61
C ASN A 163 0.65 -22.09 3.27
N VAL A 164 0.44 -22.88 2.22
CA VAL A 164 0.92 -22.59 0.87
C VAL A 164 0.36 -21.24 0.35
N ASP A 165 -0.87 -20.89 0.67
CA ASP A 165 -1.49 -19.63 0.22
C ASP A 165 -0.81 -18.42 0.88
N TYR A 166 -0.38 -18.52 2.14
CA TYR A 166 0.40 -17.49 2.83
C TYR A 166 1.76 -17.27 2.15
N ILE A 167 2.50 -18.37 1.90
CA ILE A 167 3.81 -18.33 1.23
C ILE A 167 3.69 -17.72 -0.18
N LEU A 168 2.72 -18.19 -0.97
CA LEU A 168 2.50 -17.68 -2.33
C LEU A 168 2.14 -16.18 -2.32
N LYS A 169 1.35 -15.73 -1.36
CA LYS A 169 1.01 -14.31 -1.23
C LYS A 169 2.25 -13.49 -0.92
N GLY A 170 3.08 -13.91 0.03
CA GLY A 170 4.34 -13.23 0.37
C GLY A 170 5.30 -13.12 -0.83
N LEU A 171 5.48 -14.21 -1.59
CA LEU A 171 6.29 -14.21 -2.80
C LEU A 171 5.76 -13.26 -3.87
N LEU A 172 4.45 -13.23 -4.09
CA LEU A 172 3.83 -12.32 -5.05
C LEU A 172 4.03 -10.86 -4.65
N GLU A 173 3.90 -10.52 -3.37
CA GLU A 173 4.14 -9.15 -2.90
C GLU A 173 5.61 -8.74 -3.10
N LEU A 174 6.58 -9.62 -2.84
CA LEU A 174 8.00 -9.36 -3.11
C LEU A 174 8.26 -9.12 -4.61
N ILE A 175 7.68 -9.94 -5.48
CA ILE A 175 7.83 -9.81 -6.94
C ILE A 175 7.25 -8.46 -7.41
N PHE A 176 6.04 -8.11 -6.99
CA PHE A 176 5.41 -6.87 -7.40
C PHE A 176 6.10 -5.64 -6.83
N SER A 177 6.63 -5.69 -5.60
CA SER A 177 7.46 -4.63 -5.03
C SER A 177 8.75 -4.43 -5.84
N ALA A 178 9.43 -5.52 -6.22
CA ALA A 178 10.61 -5.44 -7.07
C ALA A 178 10.30 -4.84 -8.46
N LEU A 179 9.21 -5.28 -9.10
CA LEU A 179 8.74 -4.74 -10.38
C LEU A 179 8.44 -3.24 -10.28
N HIS A 180 7.76 -2.83 -9.21
CA HIS A 180 7.43 -1.44 -8.95
C HIS A 180 8.69 -0.55 -8.89
N PHE A 181 9.69 -0.95 -8.12
CA PHE A 181 10.95 -0.21 -8.02
C PHE A 181 11.75 -0.23 -9.33
N ILE A 182 11.83 -1.37 -10.03
CA ILE A 182 12.55 -1.48 -11.31
C ILE A 182 11.92 -0.56 -12.38
N LEU A 183 10.61 -0.55 -12.49
CA LEU A 183 9.89 0.30 -13.43
C LEU A 183 10.07 1.78 -13.08
N SER A 184 9.98 2.12 -11.79
CA SER A 184 10.17 3.48 -11.30
C SER A 184 11.59 4.01 -11.57
N LEU A 185 12.62 3.16 -11.49
CA LEU A 185 13.99 3.50 -11.89
C LEU A 185 14.11 3.84 -13.39
N LYS A 186 13.21 3.31 -14.21
CA LYS A 186 13.11 3.61 -15.64
C LYS A 186 12.18 4.77 -15.97
N GLY A 187 11.61 5.43 -14.94
CA GLY A 187 10.64 6.52 -15.09
C GLY A 187 9.25 6.06 -15.49
N ILE A 188 8.91 4.79 -15.24
CA ILE A 188 7.60 4.20 -15.55
C ILE A 188 6.84 4.02 -14.24
N TYR A 189 5.73 4.72 -14.13
CA TYR A 189 4.90 4.74 -12.92
C TYR A 189 3.57 4.03 -13.20
N CYS A 190 3.38 2.88 -12.57
CA CYS A 190 2.21 2.03 -12.79
C CYS A 190 1.19 2.18 -11.66
N ARG A 191 -0.08 2.20 -12.02
CA ARG A 191 -1.20 2.32 -11.08
C ARG A 191 -1.52 1.01 -10.35
N GLY A 192 -1.16 -0.13 -10.92
CA GLY A 192 -1.47 -1.42 -10.34
C GLY A 192 -0.70 -2.60 -10.94
N LYS A 193 -0.87 -3.77 -10.33
CA LYS A 193 -0.11 -5.00 -10.65
C LYS A 193 -0.21 -5.42 -12.12
N LYS A 194 -1.37 -5.30 -12.74
CA LYS A 194 -1.58 -5.64 -14.16
C LYS A 194 -0.71 -4.77 -15.07
N GLU A 195 -0.77 -3.45 -14.88
CA GLU A 195 0.02 -2.48 -15.65
C GLU A 195 1.53 -2.70 -15.46
N MET A 196 1.97 -3.04 -14.22
CA MET A 196 3.37 -3.38 -13.96
C MET A 196 3.86 -4.57 -14.80
N VAL A 197 3.06 -5.62 -14.92
CA VAL A 197 3.41 -6.79 -15.74
C VAL A 197 3.49 -6.41 -17.20
N GLU A 198 2.51 -5.67 -17.72
CA GLU A 198 2.45 -5.24 -19.13
C GLU A 198 3.67 -4.37 -19.49
N GLU A 199 4.01 -3.40 -18.66
CA GLU A 199 5.17 -2.52 -18.90
C GLU A 199 6.50 -3.28 -18.78
N TYR A 200 6.64 -4.18 -17.81
CA TYR A 200 7.83 -5.00 -17.67
C TYR A 200 8.05 -5.92 -18.89
N MET A 201 7.00 -6.52 -19.42
CA MET A 201 7.07 -7.37 -20.63
C MET A 201 7.52 -6.58 -21.85
N LYS A 202 7.08 -5.33 -22.03
CA LYS A 202 7.55 -4.44 -23.11
C LYS A 202 9.05 -4.17 -23.01
N ILE A 203 9.57 -3.91 -21.80
CA ILE A 203 10.99 -3.65 -21.59
C ILE A 203 11.83 -4.90 -21.84
N SER A 204 11.44 -6.04 -21.29
CA SER A 204 12.18 -7.30 -21.39
C SER A 204 12.26 -7.80 -22.83
N SER A 205 11.20 -7.67 -23.62
CA SER A 205 11.20 -8.03 -25.04
C SER A 205 12.15 -7.14 -25.85
N ASN A 206 12.21 -5.84 -25.56
CA ASN A 206 13.12 -4.92 -26.23
C ASN A 206 14.60 -5.17 -25.88
N GLU A 207 14.91 -5.58 -24.65
CA GLU A 207 16.27 -5.93 -24.22
C GLU A 207 16.74 -7.27 -24.83
N THR A 208 15.85 -8.21 -25.02
CA THR A 208 16.14 -9.49 -25.68
C THR A 208 16.44 -9.29 -27.16
N LEU A 209 15.66 -8.45 -27.85
CA LEU A 209 15.90 -8.08 -29.24
C LEU A 209 17.23 -7.35 -29.46
N LYS A 210 17.68 -6.52 -28.51
CA LYS A 210 18.97 -5.82 -28.59
C LYS A 210 20.17 -6.72 -28.36
N LYS A 211 20.01 -7.86 -27.69
CA LYS A 211 21.10 -8.85 -27.47
C LYS A 211 21.24 -9.84 -28.61
N THR A 212 20.25 -9.91 -29.50
CA THR A 212 20.24 -10.81 -30.68
C THR A 212 20.61 -10.11 -31.99
N CYS A 213 20.83 -8.81 -31.98
CA CYS A 213 21.41 -8.00 -33.05
C CYS A 213 22.86 -7.61 -32.71
#